data_8828dce52e7914300bdfd00eacd7bea9
#
_entry.id   8828dce52e7914300bdfd00eacd7bea9
#
_cell.length_a   1.000
_cell.length_b   1.000
_cell.length_c   1.000
_cell.angle_alpha   90.00
_cell.angle_beta   90.00
_cell.angle_gamma   90.00
#
_symmetry.space_group_name_H-M   'P 1'
#
loop_
_entity.id
_entity.type
_entity.pdbx_description
1 polymer ?
#
loop_
_entity_poly.entity_id
_entity_poly.type
_entity_poly.pdbx_seq_one_letter_code
_entity_poly.pdbx_strand_id
1 'polypeptide(L)'
;MAVTAQLVGNLAGKINGVTKEFAVVSGATVYDREFVYLDPTTGRVTSASIPGVRLLGTVVGGNSGDLDRAYAASATGNAGGTVKVLVNIDKDALYLLKNDNLVTTFDATHVGDYFDLIGNPGSQLVDTSTASTTGQLVCVGYAPLIRGTDTTYGLFRIAENQLEL
;
A
#
# COMPACT_ATOMS: atom_id res chain seq x y z
N MET A 1 -0.77 17.19 0.85
CA MET A 1 -0.83 15.95 1.64
C MET A 1 -0.93 14.80 0.66
N ALA A 2 0.09 13.95 0.58
CA ALA A 2 0.06 12.80 -0.32
C ALA A 2 -0.81 11.72 0.32
N VAL A 3 -1.89 11.33 -0.33
CA VAL A 3 -2.65 10.14 0.05
C VAL A 3 -1.91 8.96 -0.58
N THR A 4 -1.30 8.14 0.23
CA THR A 4 -0.43 7.06 -0.22
C THR A 4 -1.21 6.01 -1.00
N ALA A 5 -2.28 5.49 -0.43
CA ALA A 5 -3.15 4.53 -1.11
C ALA A 5 -4.62 4.81 -0.75
N GLN A 6 -5.51 4.63 -1.69
CA GLN A 6 -6.93 4.63 -1.43
C GLN A 6 -7.49 3.24 -1.71
N LEU A 7 -7.93 2.55 -0.65
CA LEU A 7 -8.69 1.32 -0.80
C LEU A 7 -10.04 1.64 -1.47
N VAL A 8 -10.30 1.06 -2.62
CA VAL A 8 -11.56 1.27 -3.37
C VAL A 8 -12.47 0.04 -3.37
N GLY A 9 -12.05 -1.01 -2.70
CA GLY A 9 -12.79 -2.26 -2.60
C GLY A 9 -11.91 -3.48 -2.86
N ASN A 10 -12.52 -4.57 -3.22
CA ASN A 10 -11.84 -5.76 -3.70
C ASN A 10 -12.54 -6.29 -4.96
N LEU A 11 -11.93 -7.29 -5.63
CA LEU A 11 -12.48 -7.90 -6.83
C LEU A 11 -13.87 -8.51 -6.64
N ALA A 12 -14.26 -8.84 -5.41
CA ALA A 12 -15.60 -9.31 -5.04
C ALA A 12 -16.58 -8.17 -4.73
N GLY A 13 -16.19 -6.91 -4.90
CA GLY A 13 -17.03 -5.73 -4.62
C GLY A 13 -17.25 -5.44 -3.14
N LYS A 14 -16.49 -6.06 -2.23
CA LYS A 14 -16.54 -5.80 -0.79
C LYS A 14 -15.65 -4.62 -0.44
N ILE A 15 -16.14 -3.73 0.41
CA ILE A 15 -15.38 -2.56 0.90
C ILE A 15 -14.55 -2.92 2.14
N ASN A 16 -14.98 -3.92 2.91
CA ASN A 16 -14.32 -4.35 4.14
C ASN A 16 -13.44 -5.57 3.84
N GLY A 17 -12.16 -5.34 3.68
CA GLY A 17 -11.14 -6.38 3.54
C GLY A 17 -10.91 -7.14 4.85
N VAL A 18 -10.15 -8.22 4.77
CA VAL A 18 -9.66 -8.95 5.94
C VAL A 18 -8.57 -8.12 6.62
N THR A 19 -8.76 -7.77 7.88
CA THR A 19 -7.77 -7.04 8.68
C THR A 19 -7.14 -7.93 9.73
N LYS A 20 -5.85 -7.71 10.01
CA LYS A 20 -5.11 -8.39 11.06
C LYS A 20 -4.20 -7.40 11.78
N GLU A 21 -4.03 -7.61 13.08
CA GLU A 21 -3.16 -6.78 13.93
C GLU A 21 -1.71 -7.27 13.87
N PHE A 22 -0.78 -6.33 13.72
CA PHE A 22 0.67 -6.57 13.73
C PHE A 22 1.38 -5.52 14.58
N ALA A 23 2.44 -5.94 15.28
CA ALA A 23 3.34 -5.02 15.95
C ALA A 23 4.21 -4.28 14.93
N VAL A 24 4.54 -3.03 15.21
CA VAL A 24 5.45 -2.22 14.37
C VAL A 24 6.91 -2.48 14.79
N VAL A 25 7.82 -2.54 13.82
CA VAL A 25 9.28 -2.66 14.07
C VAL A 25 9.74 -1.52 14.96
N SER A 26 10.57 -1.83 15.95
CA SER A 26 11.09 -0.83 16.89
C SER A 26 11.83 0.31 16.18
N GLY A 27 11.42 1.54 16.45
CA GLY A 27 11.96 2.74 15.81
C GLY A 27 11.47 3.02 14.39
N ALA A 28 10.76 2.10 13.76
CA ALA A 28 10.12 2.35 12.47
C ALA A 28 8.80 3.12 12.68
N THR A 29 8.51 4.02 11.76
CA THR A 29 7.23 4.74 11.72
C THR A 29 6.44 4.29 10.50
N VAL A 30 5.19 3.94 10.69
CA VAL A 30 4.22 3.61 9.62
C VAL A 30 3.05 4.58 9.69
N TYR A 31 2.43 4.86 8.55
CA TYR A 31 1.35 5.83 8.41
C TYR A 31 0.04 5.15 7.98
N ASP A 32 -1.08 5.81 8.24
CA ASP A 32 -2.38 5.38 7.73
C ASP A 32 -2.35 5.26 6.19
N ARG A 33 -2.95 4.20 5.68
CA ARG A 33 -3.01 3.86 4.24
C ARG A 33 -1.66 3.59 3.57
N GLU A 34 -0.61 3.38 4.35
CA GLU A 34 0.70 3.01 3.84
C GLU A 34 0.77 1.50 3.60
N PHE A 35 1.42 1.10 2.51
CA PHE A 35 1.82 -0.29 2.32
C PHE A 35 2.94 -0.66 3.27
N VAL A 36 2.79 -1.82 3.87
CA VAL A 36 3.76 -2.38 4.81
C VAL A 36 4.15 -3.81 4.41
N TYR A 37 5.28 -4.24 4.90
CA TYR A 37 5.72 -5.64 4.81
C TYR A 37 6.13 -6.16 6.18
N LEU A 38 6.15 -7.48 6.33
CA LEU A 38 6.70 -8.15 7.50
C LEU A 38 8.22 -8.22 7.38
N ASP A 39 8.90 -7.63 8.34
CA ASP A 39 10.34 -7.85 8.52
C ASP A 39 10.58 -9.32 8.90
N PRO A 40 11.32 -10.07 8.09
CA PRO A 40 11.54 -11.51 8.31
C PRO A 40 12.32 -11.81 9.59
N THR A 41 13.07 -10.84 10.10
CA THR A 41 13.87 -11.00 11.33
C THR A 41 13.02 -10.88 12.58
N THR A 42 12.07 -9.94 12.60
CA THR A 42 11.30 -9.61 13.80
C THR A 42 9.86 -10.11 13.76
N GLY A 43 9.33 -10.45 12.58
CA GLY A 43 7.91 -10.76 12.37
C GLY A 43 7.00 -9.56 12.61
N ARG A 44 7.56 -8.34 12.58
CA ARG A 44 6.84 -7.09 12.78
C ARG A 44 6.72 -6.32 11.47
N VAL A 45 5.78 -5.40 11.39
CA VAL A 45 5.57 -4.61 10.17
C VAL A 45 6.41 -3.34 10.15
N THR A 46 6.83 -2.98 8.94
CA THR A 46 7.49 -1.70 8.64
C THR A 46 7.04 -1.21 7.27
N SER A 47 7.37 0.06 6.94
CA SER A 47 7.03 0.67 5.65
C SER A 47 7.64 -0.09 4.48
N ALA A 48 6.85 -0.31 3.43
CA ALA A 48 7.26 -0.97 2.19
C ALA A 48 7.78 0.04 1.15
N SER A 49 8.55 1.03 1.57
CA SER A 49 9.13 2.04 0.66
C SER A 49 10.38 1.54 -0.10
N ILE A 50 10.65 0.25 -0.07
CA ILE A 50 11.81 -0.39 -0.71
C ILE A 50 11.30 -1.29 -1.83
N PRO A 51 11.75 -1.10 -3.09
CA PRO A 51 11.41 -2.00 -4.19
C PRO A 51 11.80 -3.45 -3.92
N GLY A 52 11.01 -4.38 -4.45
CA GLY A 52 11.31 -5.81 -4.41
C GLY A 52 10.95 -6.54 -3.11
N VAL A 53 10.44 -5.85 -2.07
CA VAL A 53 9.88 -6.55 -0.90
C VAL A 53 8.44 -6.99 -1.19
N ARG A 54 8.07 -8.19 -0.73
CA ARG A 54 6.67 -8.63 -0.83
C ARG A 54 5.79 -7.81 0.11
N LEU A 55 4.69 -7.29 -0.41
CA LEU A 55 3.75 -6.50 0.37
C LEU A 55 2.88 -7.41 1.25
N LEU A 56 2.63 -6.96 2.48
CA LEU A 56 1.66 -7.58 3.37
C LEU A 56 0.25 -7.01 3.13
N GLY A 57 0.16 -5.71 2.98
CA GLY A 57 -1.09 -4.98 2.84
C GLY A 57 -0.93 -3.51 3.20
N THR A 58 -2.04 -2.83 3.48
CA THR A 58 -2.06 -1.42 3.89
C THR A 58 -2.54 -1.23 5.32
N VAL A 59 -1.94 -0.27 6.01
CA VAL A 59 -2.38 0.15 7.36
C VAL A 59 -3.77 0.80 7.25
N VAL A 60 -4.70 0.36 8.09
CA VAL A 60 -6.08 0.88 8.15
C VAL A 60 -6.50 1.30 9.55
N GLY A 61 -5.58 1.33 10.50
CA GLY A 61 -5.80 1.74 11.89
C GLY A 61 -4.75 1.18 12.82
N GLY A 62 -4.94 1.32 14.12
CA GLY A 62 -4.03 0.78 15.15
C GLY A 62 -4.43 1.16 16.56
N ASN A 63 -3.66 0.65 17.54
CA ASN A 63 -3.84 0.97 18.96
C ASN A 63 -3.03 2.19 19.43
N SER A 64 -2.26 2.78 18.56
CA SER A 64 -1.60 4.06 18.82
C SER A 64 -2.60 5.19 18.65
N GLY A 65 -2.78 6.03 19.64
CA GLY A 65 -3.88 6.98 19.79
C GLY A 65 -4.13 7.97 18.63
N ASP A 66 -3.23 8.04 17.67
CA ASP A 66 -3.37 8.92 16.51
C ASP A 66 -3.94 8.21 15.27
N LEU A 67 -3.80 6.89 15.15
CA LEU A 67 -4.32 6.14 14.00
C LEU A 67 -5.85 6.02 14.00
N ASP A 68 -6.49 6.26 15.14
CA ASP A 68 -7.94 6.20 15.30
C ASP A 68 -8.67 7.49 14.87
N ARG A 69 -7.96 8.61 14.66
CA ARG A 69 -8.60 9.93 14.67
C ARG A 69 -8.26 10.88 13.54
N ALA A 70 -7.21 10.66 12.76
CA ALA A 70 -6.76 11.68 11.82
C ALA A 70 -6.22 11.13 10.50
N TYR A 71 -6.53 11.83 9.45
CA TYR A 71 -5.84 11.81 8.18
C TYR A 71 -4.34 12.07 8.40
N ALA A 72 -3.49 11.17 7.95
CA ALA A 72 -2.04 11.19 8.15
C ALA A 72 -1.53 10.82 9.56
N ALA A 73 -2.29 10.06 10.30
CA ALA A 73 -1.86 9.47 11.55
C ALA A 73 -0.73 8.46 11.34
N SER A 74 0.19 8.40 12.29
CA SER A 74 1.33 7.50 12.24
C SER A 74 1.47 6.72 13.55
N ALA A 75 2.12 5.55 13.47
CA ALA A 75 2.53 4.77 14.62
C ALA A 75 4.02 4.48 14.56
N THR A 76 4.75 4.80 15.62
CA THR A 76 6.18 4.47 15.75
C THR A 76 6.34 3.29 16.68
N GLY A 77 6.95 2.23 16.18
CA GLY A 77 7.16 0.99 16.92
C GLY A 77 8.11 1.16 18.10
N ASN A 78 7.91 0.36 19.13
CA ASN A 78 8.76 0.31 20.31
C ASN A 78 9.39 -1.09 20.51
N ALA A 79 10.42 -1.16 21.34
CA ALA A 79 11.15 -2.40 21.62
C ALA A 79 10.24 -3.49 22.18
N GLY A 80 9.25 -3.13 23.02
CA GLY A 80 8.29 -4.07 23.61
C GLY A 80 7.23 -4.61 22.65
N GLY A 81 7.11 -4.06 21.42
CA GLY A 81 6.11 -4.51 20.45
C GLY A 81 4.66 -4.22 20.85
N THR A 82 4.45 -3.25 21.73
CA THR A 82 3.11 -2.88 22.21
C THR A 82 2.39 -1.93 21.25
N VAL A 83 3.14 -1.24 20.40
CA VAL A 83 2.56 -0.42 19.32
C VAL A 83 2.19 -1.33 18.17
N LYS A 84 0.90 -1.38 17.87
CA LYS A 84 0.33 -2.27 16.87
C LYS A 84 -0.53 -1.50 15.88
N VAL A 85 -0.59 -2.00 14.67
CA VAL A 85 -1.41 -1.48 13.59
C VAL A 85 -2.32 -2.57 13.03
N LEU A 86 -3.49 -2.17 12.56
CA LEU A 86 -4.37 -3.00 11.77
C LEU A 86 -3.96 -2.89 10.31
N VAL A 87 -3.68 -4.01 9.70
CA VAL A 87 -3.30 -4.10 8.28
C VAL A 87 -4.39 -4.81 7.52
N ASN A 88 -4.86 -4.20 6.43
CA ASN A 88 -5.71 -4.89 5.47
C ASN A 88 -4.85 -5.88 4.67
N ILE A 89 -5.09 -7.16 4.89
CA ILE A 89 -4.37 -8.28 4.26
C ILE A 89 -5.21 -8.99 3.19
N ASP A 90 -6.29 -8.37 2.74
CA ASP A 90 -7.12 -8.92 1.66
C ASP A 90 -6.32 -8.91 0.35
N LYS A 91 -6.01 -10.08 -0.16
CA LYS A 91 -5.26 -10.26 -1.41
C LYS A 91 -5.99 -9.72 -2.65
N ASP A 92 -7.30 -9.60 -2.56
CA ASP A 92 -8.15 -9.12 -3.65
C ASP A 92 -8.48 -7.61 -3.51
N ALA A 93 -7.85 -6.93 -2.53
CA ALA A 93 -8.04 -5.51 -2.33
C ALA A 93 -7.53 -4.70 -3.52
N LEU A 94 -8.30 -3.67 -3.88
CA LEU A 94 -7.99 -2.75 -4.97
C LEU A 94 -7.60 -1.39 -4.41
N TYR A 95 -6.48 -0.87 -4.88
CA TYR A 95 -5.89 0.37 -4.43
C TYR A 95 -5.78 1.38 -5.58
N LEU A 96 -6.24 2.59 -5.34
CA LEU A 96 -6.01 3.72 -6.23
C LEU A 96 -4.71 4.40 -5.82
N LEU A 97 -3.71 4.39 -6.69
CA LEU A 97 -2.38 4.90 -6.42
C LEU A 97 -1.96 5.91 -7.49
N LYS A 98 -1.22 6.91 -7.03
CA LYS A 98 -0.67 7.94 -7.90
C LYS A 98 0.70 7.51 -8.41
N ASN A 99 1.03 7.90 -9.66
CA ASN A 99 2.36 7.75 -10.22
C ASN A 99 3.38 8.69 -9.57
N ASP A 100 4.65 8.35 -9.68
CA ASP A 100 5.80 9.15 -9.24
C ASP A 100 6.14 10.28 -10.20
N ASN A 101 5.71 10.16 -11.44
CA ASN A 101 6.04 11.09 -12.52
C ASN A 101 4.77 11.79 -13.03
N LEU A 102 4.76 13.10 -12.95
CA LEU A 102 3.66 13.94 -13.42
C LEU A 102 3.44 13.88 -14.94
N VAL A 103 4.37 13.31 -15.70
CA VAL A 103 4.34 13.23 -17.16
C VAL A 103 3.76 11.90 -17.65
N THR A 104 3.96 10.83 -16.89
CA THR A 104 3.42 9.50 -17.23
C THR A 104 1.96 9.40 -16.78
N THR A 105 1.10 8.96 -17.67
CA THR A 105 -0.32 8.72 -17.38
C THR A 105 -0.61 7.23 -17.49
N PHE A 106 -1.44 6.72 -16.58
CA PHE A 106 -1.94 5.35 -16.71
C PHE A 106 -3.03 5.27 -17.77
N ASP A 107 -2.94 4.30 -18.65
CA ASP A 107 -3.88 4.02 -19.70
C ASP A 107 -4.07 2.50 -19.90
N ALA A 108 -4.77 2.12 -20.95
CA ALA A 108 -5.08 0.72 -21.24
C ALA A 108 -3.83 -0.13 -21.50
N THR A 109 -2.71 0.46 -21.91
CA THR A 109 -1.47 -0.29 -22.19
C THR A 109 -0.76 -0.76 -20.94
N HIS A 110 -1.02 -0.12 -19.80
CA HIS A 110 -0.44 -0.47 -18.50
C HIS A 110 -1.21 -1.58 -17.77
N VAL A 111 -2.42 -1.93 -18.24
CA VAL A 111 -3.21 -2.98 -17.59
C VAL A 111 -2.54 -4.34 -17.78
N GLY A 112 -2.21 -4.99 -16.68
CA GLY A 112 -1.46 -6.23 -16.64
C GLY A 112 0.04 -6.07 -16.36
N ASP A 113 0.57 -4.85 -16.45
CA ASP A 113 1.96 -4.57 -16.11
C ASP A 113 2.16 -4.53 -14.58
N TYR A 114 3.39 -4.82 -14.18
CA TYR A 114 3.82 -4.82 -12.79
C TYR A 114 4.66 -3.58 -12.48
N PHE A 115 4.50 -3.07 -11.27
CA PHE A 115 5.16 -1.86 -10.79
C PHE A 115 5.66 -2.03 -9.37
N ASP A 116 6.71 -1.30 -9.01
CA ASP A 116 7.19 -1.20 -7.65
C ASP A 116 6.67 0.07 -6.96
N LEU A 117 6.71 0.06 -5.63
CA LEU A 117 6.48 1.23 -4.80
C LEU A 117 7.81 1.96 -4.56
N ILE A 118 7.74 3.27 -4.63
CA ILE A 118 8.85 4.16 -4.26
C ILE A 118 8.36 5.26 -3.33
N GLY A 119 9.31 6.04 -2.83
CA GLY A 119 9.05 7.18 -1.94
C GLY A 119 9.44 6.92 -0.50
N ASN A 120 9.02 7.81 0.38
CA ASN A 120 9.29 7.71 1.82
C ASN A 120 8.06 7.20 2.56
N PRO A 121 8.22 6.74 3.81
CA PRO A 121 7.09 6.46 4.68
C PRO A 121 6.09 7.62 4.70
N GLY A 122 4.80 7.30 4.53
CA GLY A 122 3.72 8.29 4.43
C GLY A 122 3.57 9.00 3.08
N SER A 123 4.40 8.70 2.08
CA SER A 123 4.33 9.30 0.74
C SER A 123 4.73 8.32 -0.37
N GLN A 124 4.21 7.11 -0.31
CA GLN A 124 4.46 6.07 -1.31
C GLN A 124 3.76 6.39 -2.64
N LEU A 125 4.46 6.15 -3.74
CA LEU A 125 4.01 6.37 -5.11
C LEU A 125 4.32 5.11 -5.94
N VAL A 126 3.71 5.01 -7.11
CA VAL A 126 4.03 3.95 -8.07
C VAL A 126 5.19 4.39 -8.92
N ASP A 127 6.27 3.59 -8.95
CA ASP A 127 7.40 3.82 -9.86
C ASP A 127 6.99 3.48 -11.30
N THR A 128 6.85 4.52 -12.12
CA THR A 128 6.50 4.38 -13.53
C THR A 128 7.70 4.37 -14.45
N SER A 129 8.92 4.46 -13.92
CA SER A 129 10.15 4.43 -14.71
C SER A 129 10.45 3.05 -15.31
N THR A 130 9.90 1.99 -14.71
CA THR A 130 10.13 0.61 -15.11
C THR A 130 8.86 -0.23 -15.02
N ALA A 131 8.01 -0.20 -16.05
CA ALA A 131 7.01 -1.24 -16.21
C ALA A 131 7.71 -2.59 -16.45
N SER A 132 7.32 -3.62 -15.72
CA SER A 132 8.00 -4.91 -15.67
C SER A 132 7.01 -6.06 -15.77
N THR A 133 7.52 -7.27 -15.92
CA THR A 133 6.76 -8.52 -15.76
C THR A 133 6.79 -9.02 -14.30
N THR A 134 7.51 -8.33 -13.44
CA THR A 134 7.61 -8.62 -12.00
C THR A 134 7.59 -7.31 -11.22
N GLY A 135 6.92 -7.27 -10.09
CA GLY A 135 6.84 -6.10 -9.22
C GLY A 135 5.91 -6.35 -8.05
N GLN A 136 5.84 -5.39 -7.15
CA GLN A 136 5.04 -5.47 -5.92
C GLN A 136 3.54 -5.36 -6.20
N LEU A 137 3.18 -4.61 -7.25
CA LEU A 137 1.81 -4.28 -7.63
C LEU A 137 1.56 -4.69 -9.07
N VAL A 138 0.35 -5.09 -9.38
CA VAL A 138 -0.12 -5.27 -10.76
C VAL A 138 -1.22 -4.26 -11.07
N CYS A 139 -1.08 -3.55 -12.18
CA CYS A 139 -2.09 -2.63 -12.66
C CYS A 139 -3.30 -3.41 -13.20
N VAL A 140 -4.48 -3.13 -12.67
CA VAL A 140 -5.74 -3.78 -13.09
C VAL A 140 -6.73 -2.80 -13.72
N GLY A 141 -6.38 -1.52 -13.76
CA GLY A 141 -7.18 -0.47 -14.36
C GLY A 141 -6.53 0.91 -14.23
N TYR A 142 -7.21 1.93 -14.72
CA TYR A 142 -6.73 3.30 -14.69
C TYR A 142 -7.86 4.30 -14.41
N ALA A 143 -7.50 5.49 -13.98
CA ALA A 143 -8.41 6.47 -13.39
C ALA A 143 -9.61 6.91 -14.25
N PRO A 144 -9.54 7.02 -15.58
CA PRO A 144 -10.72 7.34 -16.38
C PRO A 144 -11.91 6.41 -16.16
N LEU A 145 -11.67 5.19 -15.70
CA LEU A 145 -12.72 4.24 -15.32
C LEU A 145 -13.36 4.55 -13.95
N ILE A 146 -12.69 5.36 -13.10
CA ILE A 146 -13.05 5.53 -11.70
C ILE A 146 -13.22 7.00 -11.31
N ARG A 147 -12.39 7.91 -11.86
CA ARG A 147 -12.30 9.33 -11.49
C ARG A 147 -12.38 10.30 -12.67
N GLY A 148 -12.91 9.91 -13.80
CA GLY A 148 -13.04 10.78 -14.97
C GLY A 148 -11.72 11.01 -15.70
N THR A 149 -11.17 12.23 -15.70
CA THR A 149 -10.03 12.59 -16.57
C THR A 149 -8.66 12.55 -15.88
N ASP A 150 -8.57 12.19 -14.60
CA ASP A 150 -7.28 12.17 -13.89
C ASP A 150 -6.49 10.88 -14.19
N THR A 151 -5.64 10.95 -15.21
CA THR A 151 -4.81 9.85 -15.69
C THR A 151 -3.55 9.63 -14.85
N THR A 152 -3.32 10.42 -13.80
CA THR A 152 -2.15 10.24 -12.91
C THR A 152 -2.35 9.11 -11.89
N TYR A 153 -3.55 8.54 -11.81
CA TYR A 153 -3.88 7.44 -10.91
C TYR A 153 -4.14 6.15 -11.69
N GLY A 154 -3.55 5.06 -11.22
CA GLY A 154 -3.86 3.70 -11.63
C GLY A 154 -4.60 2.93 -10.55
N LEU A 155 -5.28 1.87 -10.95
CA LEU A 155 -5.92 0.90 -10.06
C LEU A 155 -5.03 -0.34 -9.96
N PHE A 156 -4.66 -0.71 -8.75
CA PHE A 156 -3.70 -1.77 -8.50
C PHE A 156 -4.23 -2.80 -7.50
N ARG A 157 -3.70 -4.00 -7.59
CA ARG A 157 -3.71 -4.99 -6.52
C ARG A 157 -2.29 -5.39 -6.17
N ILE A 158 -2.10 -5.99 -5.01
CA ILE A 158 -0.81 -6.59 -4.63
C ILE A 158 -0.57 -7.79 -5.56
N ALA A 159 0.60 -7.82 -6.21
CA ALA A 159 0.97 -8.88 -7.15
C ALA A 159 1.27 -10.19 -6.42
N GLU A 160 2.09 -10.11 -5.35
CA GLU A 160 2.41 -11.22 -4.48
C GLU A 160 2.25 -10.80 -3.01
N ASN A 161 1.23 -11.34 -2.35
CA ASN A 161 1.02 -11.09 -0.94
C ASN A 161 2.01 -11.91 -0.11
N GLN A 162 2.58 -11.31 0.94
CA GLN A 162 3.57 -11.95 1.81
C GLN A 162 2.99 -13.14 2.60
N LEU A 163 1.68 -13.23 2.76
CA LEU A 163 0.99 -14.35 3.41
C LEU A 163 0.60 -15.47 2.44
N GLU A 164 0.81 -15.30 1.16
CA GLU A 164 0.69 -16.39 0.17
C GLU A 164 1.98 -17.20 0.16
N LEU A 165 1.94 -18.37 0.79
CA LEU A 165 2.97 -19.41 0.76
C LEU A 165 2.59 -20.48 -0.26
#